data_bb8647be2aaa0527212634513efb04d0
#
_entry.id   bb8647be2aaa0527212634513efb04d0
#
_cell.length_a   1.000
_cell.length_b   1.000
_cell.length_c   1.000
_cell.angle_alpha   90.00
_cell.angle_beta   90.00
_cell.angle_gamma   90.00
#
_symmetry.space_group_name_H-M   'P 1'
#
loop_
_entity.id
_entity.type
_entity.pdbx_description
1 polymer ?
#
loop_
_entity_poly.entity_id
_entity_poly.type
_entity_poly.pdbx_seq_one_letter_code
_entity_poly.pdbx_strand_id
1 'polypeptide(L)'
;GMVSASDELLVMAPGVLPEEEAVLRQLTKPGVLVFPEDPAVQRGYERIDAHFAWAGVLLTRGQAVEQLAQLPDDVDTPSALLRIALQSGTRTYPLETRLLDEDIWLNDPAPEQLAVRERSWVAGHADVAPFKAPGLAVAERMGARLARDTMRGNLARFLALGSAAAAVLALAVAVFGWLVPGFSLAA
;
A
#
# COMPACT_ATOMS: atom_id res chain seq x y z
N GLY A 1 21.14 13.17 -10.49
CA GLY A 1 20.17 12.08 -10.40
C GLY A 1 19.25 12.30 -9.21
N MET A 2 18.07 11.69 -9.21
CA MET A 2 17.14 11.78 -8.06
C MET A 2 17.54 10.89 -6.88
N VAL A 3 18.48 9.96 -7.09
CA VAL A 3 18.96 9.01 -6.07
C VAL A 3 20.45 9.21 -5.88
N SER A 4 20.88 9.41 -4.64
CA SER A 4 22.29 9.49 -4.26
C SER A 4 22.83 8.08 -3.94
N ALA A 5 24.13 7.85 -4.14
CA ALA A 5 24.78 6.57 -3.83
C ALA A 5 24.60 6.13 -2.36
N SER A 6 24.43 7.09 -1.44
CA SER A 6 24.24 6.85 0.00
C SER A 6 22.77 6.61 0.40
N ASP A 7 21.82 6.89 -0.49
CA ASP A 7 20.41 6.71 -0.17
C ASP A 7 20.06 5.23 0.01
N GLU A 8 19.11 4.95 0.88
CA GLU A 8 18.54 3.62 1.02
C GLU A 8 17.31 3.47 0.12
N LEU A 9 17.27 2.37 -0.61
CA LEU A 9 16.24 2.04 -1.59
C LEU A 9 15.54 0.76 -1.19
N LEU A 10 14.24 0.88 -0.93
CA LEU A 10 13.37 -0.29 -0.82
C LEU A 10 12.86 -0.65 -2.22
N VAL A 11 13.23 -1.81 -2.69
CA VAL A 11 12.82 -2.36 -3.99
C VAL A 11 11.82 -3.47 -3.75
N MET A 12 10.70 -3.39 -4.44
CA MET A 12 9.69 -4.45 -4.43
C MET A 12 9.48 -5.00 -5.84
N ALA A 13 9.40 -6.31 -5.95
CA ALA A 13 9.05 -6.96 -7.22
C ALA A 13 7.59 -6.63 -7.59
N PRO A 14 7.29 -6.44 -8.88
CA PRO A 14 5.92 -6.25 -9.32
C PRO A 14 5.08 -7.48 -8.95
N GLY A 15 3.83 -7.28 -8.59
CA GLY A 15 2.91 -8.35 -8.18
C GLY A 15 3.06 -8.84 -6.74
N VAL A 16 4.12 -8.46 -6.03
CA VAL A 16 4.30 -8.87 -4.63
C VAL A 16 3.54 -7.95 -3.68
N LEU A 17 2.78 -8.54 -2.78
CA LEU A 17 2.08 -7.87 -1.69
C LEU A 17 2.62 -8.39 -0.35
N PRO A 18 3.62 -7.70 0.23
CA PRO A 18 4.26 -8.13 1.46
C PRO A 18 3.43 -7.80 2.70
N GLU A 19 3.82 -8.37 3.81
CA GLU A 19 3.35 -7.98 5.14
C GLU A 19 4.28 -6.90 5.71
N GLU A 20 3.71 -5.73 6.01
CA GLU A 20 4.46 -4.53 6.39
C GLU A 20 5.31 -4.74 7.65
N GLU A 21 4.73 -5.34 8.69
CA GLU A 21 5.45 -5.55 9.95
C GLU A 21 6.65 -6.50 9.78
N ALA A 22 6.54 -7.52 8.93
CA ALA A 22 7.64 -8.43 8.65
C ALA A 22 8.76 -7.70 7.88
N VAL A 23 8.42 -6.86 6.91
CA VAL A 23 9.40 -6.03 6.19
C VAL A 23 10.14 -5.11 7.16
N LEU A 24 9.41 -4.32 7.94
CA LEU A 24 10.00 -3.35 8.87
C LEU A 24 10.85 -4.02 9.97
N ARG A 25 10.43 -5.20 10.44
CA ARG A 25 11.14 -5.94 11.47
C ARG A 25 12.44 -6.55 10.96
N GLN A 26 12.46 -7.03 9.73
CA GLN A 26 13.62 -7.73 9.16
C GLN A 26 14.61 -6.79 8.46
N LEU A 27 14.14 -5.76 7.77
CA LEU A 27 14.97 -4.86 6.96
C LEU A 27 15.36 -3.58 7.73
N THR A 28 16.06 -3.74 8.83
CA THR A 28 16.68 -2.63 9.56
C THR A 28 18.03 -2.20 8.96
N LYS A 29 18.54 -2.97 8.00
CA LYS A 29 19.81 -2.75 7.26
C LYS A 29 19.65 -3.32 5.85
N PRO A 30 20.50 -2.89 4.88
CA PRO A 30 20.51 -3.48 3.55
C PRO A 30 20.48 -5.00 3.57
N GLY A 31 19.53 -5.58 2.84
CA GLY A 31 19.28 -7.01 2.86
C GLY A 31 18.20 -7.45 1.88
N VAL A 32 18.19 -8.74 1.59
CA VAL A 32 17.25 -9.42 0.71
C VAL A 32 16.34 -10.31 1.55
N LEU A 33 15.05 -10.13 1.49
CA LEU A 33 14.10 -11.04 2.11
C LEU A 33 13.93 -12.29 1.25
N VAL A 34 14.00 -13.46 1.89
CA VAL A 34 13.95 -14.75 1.19
C VAL A 34 13.01 -15.72 1.90
N PHE A 35 12.40 -16.61 1.13
CA PHE A 35 11.71 -17.80 1.64
C PHE A 35 12.53 -19.05 1.35
N PRO A 36 12.27 -20.17 2.04
CA PRO A 36 12.75 -21.48 1.60
C PRO A 36 12.33 -21.76 0.16
N GLU A 37 13.23 -22.33 -0.62
CA GLU A 37 13.08 -22.47 -2.08
C GLU A 37 11.83 -23.25 -2.45
N ASP A 38 11.65 -24.45 -1.89
CA ASP A 38 10.61 -25.39 -2.32
C ASP A 38 9.18 -24.78 -2.27
N PRO A 39 8.67 -24.26 -1.14
CA PRO A 39 7.31 -23.71 -1.12
C PRO A 39 7.17 -22.40 -1.91
N ALA A 40 8.24 -21.61 -2.02
CA ALA A 40 8.19 -20.30 -2.64
C ALA A 40 8.21 -20.38 -4.18
N VAL A 41 9.06 -21.22 -4.78
CA VAL A 41 9.15 -21.37 -6.24
C VAL A 41 7.84 -21.91 -6.80
N GLN A 42 7.16 -22.82 -6.09
CA GLN A 42 5.83 -23.31 -6.48
C GLN A 42 4.77 -22.20 -6.54
N ARG A 43 4.97 -21.13 -5.79
CA ARG A 43 4.12 -19.92 -5.75
C ARG A 43 4.61 -18.80 -6.66
N GLY A 44 5.57 -19.10 -7.56
CA GLY A 44 6.05 -18.17 -8.59
C GLY A 44 7.13 -17.19 -8.12
N TYR A 45 7.72 -17.37 -6.95
CA TYR A 45 8.83 -16.53 -6.50
C TYR A 45 10.13 -16.88 -7.24
N GLU A 46 10.96 -15.87 -7.52
CA GLU A 46 12.24 -16.04 -8.22
C GLU A 46 13.22 -16.82 -7.37
N ARG A 47 13.75 -17.92 -7.91
CA ARG A 47 14.80 -18.71 -7.25
C ARG A 47 16.12 -17.92 -7.22
N ILE A 48 16.75 -17.85 -6.05
CA ILE A 48 18.09 -17.27 -5.90
C ILE A 48 19.15 -18.37 -5.98
N ASP A 49 18.96 -19.44 -5.20
CA ASP A 49 19.87 -20.56 -5.12
C ASP A 49 19.13 -21.88 -4.79
N ALA A 50 19.86 -22.92 -4.40
CA ALA A 50 19.30 -24.23 -4.06
C ALA A 50 18.48 -24.24 -2.75
N HIS A 51 18.50 -23.19 -1.96
CA HIS A 51 17.90 -23.13 -0.63
C HIS A 51 16.85 -22.04 -0.51
N PHE A 52 16.98 -20.97 -1.33
CA PHE A 52 16.18 -19.76 -1.17
C PHE A 52 15.58 -19.26 -2.49
N ALA A 53 14.39 -18.71 -2.36
CA ALA A 53 13.74 -17.87 -3.36
C ALA A 53 13.57 -16.45 -2.83
N TRP A 54 13.64 -15.45 -3.72
CA TRP A 54 13.44 -14.05 -3.38
C TRP A 54 11.99 -13.79 -2.99
N ALA A 55 11.77 -13.26 -1.79
CA ALA A 55 10.44 -12.90 -1.32
C ALA A 55 9.87 -11.64 -2.01
N GLY A 56 10.58 -11.07 -2.98
CA GLY A 56 10.17 -9.90 -3.73
C GLY A 56 10.47 -8.57 -3.05
N VAL A 57 11.21 -8.55 -1.94
CA VAL A 57 11.58 -7.31 -1.23
C VAL A 57 13.08 -7.29 -0.96
N LEU A 58 13.69 -6.18 -1.28
CA LEU A 58 15.12 -5.90 -1.15
C LEU A 58 15.33 -4.48 -0.62
N LEU A 59 16.12 -4.32 0.42
CA LEU A 59 16.66 -3.02 0.84
C LEU A 59 18.12 -2.94 0.38
N THR A 60 18.45 -1.96 -0.45
CA THR A 60 19.78 -1.74 -1.00
C THR A 60 20.19 -0.28 -0.92
N ARG A 61 21.39 0.05 -1.36
CA ARG A 61 21.88 1.43 -1.45
C ARG A 61 21.76 1.96 -2.86
N GLY A 62 21.67 3.27 -3.00
CA GLY A 62 21.59 3.96 -4.29
C GLY A 62 22.76 3.67 -5.24
N GLN A 63 23.92 3.25 -4.71
CA GLN A 63 25.03 2.74 -5.51
C GLN A 63 24.65 1.59 -6.45
N ALA A 64 23.67 0.76 -6.06
CA ALA A 64 23.16 -0.32 -6.94
C ALA A 64 22.48 0.22 -8.19
N VAL A 65 21.86 1.41 -8.11
CA VAL A 65 21.24 2.08 -9.26
C VAL A 65 22.29 2.57 -10.26
N GLU A 66 23.46 3.02 -9.79
CA GLU A 66 24.57 3.40 -10.65
C GLU A 66 25.10 2.20 -11.46
N GLN A 67 25.13 1.01 -10.85
CA GLN A 67 25.48 -0.23 -11.53
C GLN A 67 24.39 -0.67 -12.52
N LEU A 68 23.12 -0.52 -12.13
CA LEU A 68 21.98 -0.80 -13.01
C LEU A 68 22.03 0.05 -14.29
N ALA A 69 22.41 1.32 -14.17
CA ALA A 69 22.53 2.23 -15.32
C ALA A 69 23.58 1.81 -16.36
N GLN A 70 24.41 0.82 -16.06
CA GLN A 70 25.40 0.26 -16.99
C GLN A 70 24.85 -0.97 -17.74
N LEU A 71 23.67 -1.46 -17.37
CA LEU A 71 23.01 -2.59 -18.02
C LEU A 71 22.15 -2.11 -19.22
N PRO A 72 21.80 -2.99 -20.15
CA PRO A 72 20.88 -2.69 -21.24
C PRO A 72 19.49 -2.25 -20.71
N ASP A 73 18.79 -1.41 -21.48
CA ASP A 73 17.49 -0.84 -21.09
C ASP A 73 16.34 -1.87 -21.01
N ASP A 74 16.53 -3.06 -21.57
CA ASP A 74 15.54 -4.14 -21.65
C ASP A 74 15.59 -5.14 -20.48
N VAL A 75 16.47 -4.91 -19.48
CA VAL A 75 16.55 -5.80 -18.32
C VAL A 75 15.39 -5.55 -17.34
N ASP A 76 14.92 -6.64 -16.72
CA ASP A 76 13.98 -6.52 -15.60
C ASP A 76 14.68 -5.86 -14.40
N THR A 77 14.30 -4.63 -14.12
CA THR A 77 14.96 -3.76 -13.14
C THR A 77 15.00 -4.37 -11.72
N PRO A 78 13.89 -4.90 -11.16
CA PRO A 78 13.92 -5.52 -9.84
C PRO A 78 14.85 -6.72 -9.75
N SER A 79 14.80 -7.64 -10.70
CA SER A 79 15.68 -8.82 -10.74
C SER A 79 17.15 -8.44 -10.97
N ALA A 80 17.41 -7.41 -11.77
CA ALA A 80 18.78 -6.90 -11.98
C ALA A 80 19.35 -6.29 -10.67
N LEU A 81 18.57 -5.50 -9.95
CA LEU A 81 18.97 -4.94 -8.66
C LEU A 81 19.18 -6.04 -7.60
N LEU A 82 18.35 -7.08 -7.60
CA LEU A 82 18.55 -8.25 -6.76
C LEU A 82 19.92 -8.90 -7.04
N ARG A 83 20.24 -9.16 -8.30
CA ARG A 83 21.52 -9.77 -8.70
C ARG A 83 22.72 -8.91 -8.31
N ILE A 84 22.64 -7.60 -8.55
CA ILE A 84 23.66 -6.62 -8.13
C ILE A 84 23.86 -6.67 -6.62
N ALA A 85 22.78 -6.67 -5.82
CA ALA A 85 22.84 -6.73 -4.38
C ALA A 85 23.49 -8.04 -3.89
N LEU A 86 23.07 -9.18 -4.43
CA LEU A 86 23.64 -10.48 -4.07
C LEU A 86 25.13 -10.60 -4.44
N GLN A 87 25.53 -10.12 -5.62
CA GLN A 87 26.93 -10.07 -6.06
C GLN A 87 27.79 -9.15 -5.19
N SER A 88 27.18 -8.09 -4.64
CA SER A 88 27.83 -7.17 -3.69
C SER A 88 27.91 -7.73 -2.26
N GLY A 89 27.45 -8.97 -2.03
CA GLY A 89 27.48 -9.62 -0.72
C GLY A 89 26.40 -9.13 0.24
N THR A 90 25.29 -8.57 -0.27
CA THR A 90 24.14 -8.21 0.56
C THR A 90 23.56 -9.45 1.24
N ARG A 91 23.28 -9.33 2.54
CA ARG A 91 22.78 -10.44 3.35
C ARG A 91 21.35 -10.83 2.98
N THR A 92 21.07 -12.12 3.04
CA THR A 92 19.71 -12.66 2.97
C THR A 92 19.11 -12.79 4.37
N TYR A 93 17.82 -12.45 4.50
CA TYR A 93 17.05 -12.58 5.74
C TYR A 93 15.88 -13.53 5.47
N PRO A 94 15.92 -14.74 6.02
CA PRO A 94 14.85 -15.71 5.82
C PRO A 94 13.58 -15.29 6.56
N LEU A 95 12.45 -15.42 5.87
CA LEU A 95 11.12 -15.22 6.40
C LEU A 95 10.52 -16.57 6.82
N GLU A 96 9.57 -16.50 7.74
CA GLU A 96 8.80 -17.67 8.16
C GLU A 96 7.87 -18.14 7.04
N THR A 97 7.86 -19.44 6.76
CA THR A 97 7.01 -20.06 5.73
C THR A 97 5.51 -19.84 6.02
N ARG A 98 5.16 -19.66 7.29
CA ARG A 98 3.79 -19.33 7.72
C ARG A 98 3.21 -18.13 6.95
N LEU A 99 4.02 -17.13 6.60
CA LEU A 99 3.55 -15.97 5.82
C LEU A 99 3.03 -16.36 4.44
N LEU A 100 3.59 -17.42 3.84
CA LEU A 100 3.10 -17.99 2.59
C LEU A 100 1.85 -18.89 2.82
N ASP A 101 1.88 -19.71 3.87
CA ASP A 101 0.84 -20.71 4.13
C ASP A 101 -0.50 -20.10 4.55
N GLU A 102 -0.44 -18.94 5.22
CA GLU A 102 -1.62 -18.18 5.65
C GLU A 102 -2.03 -17.08 4.66
N ASP A 103 -1.45 -17.04 3.45
CA ASP A 103 -1.68 -16.00 2.43
C ASP A 103 -1.49 -14.57 2.96
N ILE A 104 -0.57 -14.38 3.90
CA ILE A 104 -0.20 -13.08 4.47
C ILE A 104 0.77 -12.35 3.54
N TRP A 105 1.63 -13.11 2.85
CA TRP A 105 2.57 -12.64 1.85
C TRP A 105 2.22 -13.24 0.49
N LEU A 106 1.83 -12.39 -0.45
CA LEU A 106 1.27 -12.83 -1.73
C LEU A 106 2.18 -12.46 -2.89
N ASN A 107 2.19 -13.30 -3.91
CA ASN A 107 2.81 -13.03 -5.21
C ASN A 107 1.75 -13.21 -6.29
N ASP A 108 1.56 -12.19 -7.11
CA ASP A 108 0.55 -12.09 -8.17
C ASP A 108 -0.87 -12.50 -7.69
N PRO A 109 -1.37 -11.84 -6.63
CA PRO A 109 -2.61 -12.24 -5.97
C PRO A 109 -3.82 -12.11 -6.89
N ALA A 110 -4.71 -13.08 -6.82
CA ALA A 110 -6.01 -13.00 -7.49
C ALA A 110 -6.84 -11.80 -6.99
N PRO A 111 -7.76 -11.26 -7.80
CA PRO A 111 -8.58 -10.11 -7.43
C PRO A 111 -9.35 -10.30 -6.11
N GLU A 112 -9.75 -11.53 -5.80
CA GLU A 112 -10.45 -11.88 -4.57
C GLU A 112 -9.54 -11.75 -3.36
N GLN A 113 -8.27 -12.17 -3.46
CA GLN A 113 -7.26 -12.04 -2.39
C GLN A 113 -6.93 -10.58 -2.14
N LEU A 114 -6.79 -9.78 -3.22
CA LEU A 114 -6.60 -8.32 -3.12
C LEU A 114 -7.77 -7.66 -2.39
N ALA A 115 -9.02 -8.03 -2.72
CA ALA A 115 -10.20 -7.47 -2.09
C ALA A 115 -10.32 -7.84 -0.59
N VAL A 116 -9.82 -9.02 -0.19
CA VAL A 116 -9.72 -9.41 1.23
C VAL A 116 -8.67 -8.56 1.93
N ARG A 117 -7.48 -8.42 1.33
CA ARG A 117 -6.37 -7.66 1.92
C ARG A 117 -6.71 -6.17 2.06
N GLU A 118 -7.31 -5.57 1.03
CA GLU A 118 -7.80 -4.18 1.06
C GLU A 118 -8.78 -3.96 2.22
N ARG A 119 -9.74 -4.88 2.40
CA ARG A 119 -10.71 -4.78 3.50
C ARG A 119 -10.05 -4.86 4.87
N SER A 120 -9.07 -5.76 5.04
CA SER A 120 -8.33 -5.92 6.29
C SER A 120 -7.49 -4.67 6.59
N TRP A 121 -6.81 -4.14 5.56
CA TRP A 121 -6.00 -2.93 5.69
C TRP A 121 -6.86 -1.71 6.07
N VAL A 122 -7.97 -1.49 5.37
CA VAL A 122 -8.91 -0.40 5.68
C VAL A 122 -9.50 -0.56 7.08
N ALA A 123 -9.81 -1.79 7.52
CA ALA A 123 -10.34 -2.03 8.86
C ALA A 123 -9.28 -1.76 9.96
N GLY A 124 -8.01 -2.10 9.70
CA GLY A 124 -6.90 -1.88 10.64
C GLY A 124 -6.47 -0.41 10.76
N HIS A 125 -6.66 0.38 9.69
CA HIS A 125 -6.29 1.79 9.63
C HIS A 125 -7.48 2.75 9.78
N ALA A 126 -8.70 2.24 9.89
CA ALA A 126 -9.84 3.03 10.31
C ALA A 126 -9.67 3.36 11.80
N ASP A 127 -9.17 4.56 12.10
CA ASP A 127 -9.22 5.09 13.45
C ASP A 127 -10.67 5.00 13.93
N VAL A 128 -10.90 4.19 14.96
CA VAL A 128 -12.20 4.10 15.59
C VAL A 128 -12.41 5.43 16.30
N ALA A 129 -13.02 6.39 15.62
CA ALA A 129 -13.35 7.67 16.20
C ALA A 129 -14.04 7.42 17.54
N PRO A 130 -13.55 8.01 18.63
CA PRO A 130 -14.10 7.75 19.95
C PRO A 130 -15.59 8.14 19.96
N PHE A 131 -16.39 7.42 20.72
CA PHE A 131 -17.85 7.57 20.83
C PHE A 131 -18.33 9.01 21.10
N LYS A 132 -17.39 9.91 21.43
CA LYS A 132 -17.63 11.34 21.68
C LYS A 132 -17.87 12.19 20.44
N ALA A 133 -17.68 11.65 19.24
CA ALA A 133 -17.89 12.37 17.97
C ALA A 133 -18.61 11.49 16.93
N PRO A 134 -19.93 11.24 17.12
CA PRO A 134 -20.68 10.32 16.24
C PRO A 134 -20.71 10.76 14.78
N GLY A 135 -20.66 12.07 14.51
CA GLY A 135 -20.59 12.61 13.13
C GLY A 135 -19.27 12.27 12.43
N LEU A 136 -18.15 12.24 13.16
CA LEU A 136 -16.85 11.87 12.63
C LEU A 136 -16.80 10.37 12.31
N ALA A 137 -17.34 9.52 13.18
CA ALA A 137 -17.42 8.08 12.96
C ALA A 137 -18.27 7.70 11.73
N VAL A 138 -19.33 8.46 11.46
CA VAL A 138 -20.14 8.28 10.24
C VAL A 138 -19.36 8.76 9.02
N ALA A 139 -18.69 9.91 9.09
CA ALA A 139 -17.88 10.45 8.00
C ALA A 139 -16.72 9.53 7.62
N GLU A 140 -16.02 8.93 8.59
CA GLU A 140 -14.94 7.97 8.38
C GLU A 140 -15.45 6.67 7.73
N ARG A 141 -16.57 6.11 8.23
CA ARG A 141 -17.17 4.90 7.63
C ARG A 141 -17.66 5.15 6.20
N MET A 142 -18.22 6.30 5.93
CA MET A 142 -18.64 6.70 4.58
C MET A 142 -17.41 6.97 3.70
N GLY A 143 -16.40 7.65 4.23
CA GLY A 143 -15.13 7.90 3.53
C GLY A 143 -14.41 6.61 3.12
N ALA A 144 -14.31 5.65 4.02
CA ALA A 144 -13.70 4.34 3.74
C ALA A 144 -14.49 3.51 2.69
N ARG A 145 -15.82 3.68 2.61
CA ARG A 145 -16.63 3.05 1.56
C ARG A 145 -16.46 3.77 0.21
N LEU A 146 -16.43 5.08 0.22
CA LEU A 146 -16.28 5.91 -0.97
C LEU A 146 -14.87 5.83 -1.57
N ALA A 147 -13.83 5.69 -0.75
CA ALA A 147 -12.45 5.54 -1.20
C ALA A 147 -12.27 4.32 -2.12
N ARG A 148 -12.94 3.21 -1.81
CA ARG A 148 -12.94 2.00 -2.66
C ARG A 148 -13.56 2.21 -4.04
N ASP A 149 -14.61 3.00 -4.09
CA ASP A 149 -15.34 3.25 -5.35
C ASP A 149 -14.67 4.34 -6.20
N THR A 150 -13.90 5.25 -5.60
CA THR A 150 -13.13 6.28 -6.31
C THR A 150 -11.95 5.72 -7.09
N MET A 151 -11.31 4.67 -6.60
CA MET A 151 -10.22 3.99 -7.31
C MET A 151 -10.70 3.29 -8.60
N ARG A 152 -11.98 3.01 -8.74
CA ARG A 152 -12.59 2.41 -9.93
C ARG A 152 -13.03 3.40 -11.02
N GLY A 153 -12.65 4.68 -10.93
CA GLY A 153 -12.56 5.59 -12.08
C GLY A 153 -13.80 6.41 -12.44
N ASN A 154 -14.99 6.18 -11.87
CA ASN A 154 -16.21 6.94 -12.25
C ASN A 154 -16.81 7.84 -11.14
N LEU A 155 -16.29 7.75 -9.92
CA LEU A 155 -16.93 8.39 -8.77
C LEU A 155 -16.51 9.85 -8.53
N ALA A 156 -15.40 10.32 -9.10
CA ALA A 156 -14.97 11.71 -8.96
C ALA A 156 -16.07 12.71 -9.40
N ARG A 157 -16.86 12.34 -10.42
CA ARG A 157 -18.00 13.14 -10.88
C ARG A 157 -19.17 13.13 -9.89
N PHE A 158 -19.43 12.00 -9.24
CA PHE A 158 -20.51 11.90 -8.24
C PHE A 158 -20.15 12.59 -6.92
N LEU A 159 -18.86 12.59 -6.53
CA LEU A 159 -18.39 13.33 -5.37
C LEU A 159 -18.47 14.85 -5.59
N ALA A 160 -18.14 15.34 -6.79
CA ALA A 160 -18.27 16.74 -7.13
C ALA A 160 -19.74 17.18 -7.12
N LEU A 161 -20.66 16.34 -7.63
CA LEU A 161 -22.10 16.60 -7.60
C LEU A 161 -22.66 16.53 -6.18
N GLY A 162 -22.22 15.57 -5.37
CA GLY A 162 -22.62 15.42 -3.97
C GLY A 162 -22.16 16.58 -3.08
N SER A 163 -20.94 17.07 -3.28
CA SER A 163 -20.44 18.23 -2.55
C SER A 163 -21.14 19.53 -2.95
N ALA A 164 -21.46 19.71 -4.23
CA ALA A 164 -22.25 20.84 -4.71
C ALA A 164 -23.67 20.81 -4.15
N ALA A 165 -24.33 19.64 -4.10
CA ALA A 165 -25.67 19.49 -3.53
C ALA A 165 -25.66 19.77 -2.01
N ALA A 166 -24.66 19.29 -1.28
CA ALA A 166 -24.51 19.56 0.15
C ALA A 166 -24.27 21.05 0.45
N ALA A 167 -23.47 21.74 -0.38
CA ALA A 167 -23.25 23.17 -0.26
C ALA A 167 -24.52 23.98 -0.50
N VAL A 168 -25.33 23.61 -1.52
CA VAL A 168 -26.61 24.23 -1.80
C VAL A 168 -27.60 24.00 -0.65
N LEU A 169 -27.64 22.79 -0.09
CA LEU A 169 -28.48 22.47 1.06
C LEU A 169 -28.11 23.26 2.31
N ALA A 170 -26.80 23.36 2.58
CA ALA A 170 -26.29 24.16 3.71
C ALA A 170 -26.61 25.64 3.55
N LEU A 171 -26.51 26.17 2.32
CA LEU A 171 -26.89 27.54 2.02
C LEU A 171 -28.41 27.76 2.19
N ALA A 172 -29.22 26.82 1.74
CA ALA A 172 -30.67 26.87 1.91
C ALA A 172 -31.08 26.87 3.40
N VAL A 173 -30.48 25.96 4.19
CA VAL A 173 -30.72 25.90 5.65
C VAL A 173 -30.26 27.19 6.33
N ALA A 174 -29.13 27.79 5.94
CA ALA A 174 -28.63 29.04 6.50
C ALA A 174 -29.61 30.21 6.18
N VAL A 175 -30.11 30.26 4.95
CA VAL A 175 -31.09 31.31 4.52
C VAL A 175 -32.44 31.12 5.19
N PHE A 176 -32.96 29.88 5.27
CA PHE A 176 -34.24 29.60 5.93
C PHE A 176 -34.13 29.69 7.47
N GLY A 177 -32.98 29.26 8.06
CA GLY A 177 -32.75 29.36 9.48
C GLY A 177 -32.63 30.80 10.00
N TRP A 178 -32.25 31.75 9.15
CA TRP A 178 -32.25 33.19 9.50
C TRP A 178 -33.65 33.85 9.38
N LEU A 179 -34.57 33.23 8.65
CA LEU A 179 -35.96 33.73 8.51
C LEU A 179 -36.81 33.36 9.74
N VAL A 180 -36.50 32.31 10.46
CA VAL A 180 -37.30 31.84 11.62
C VAL A 180 -37.24 32.77 12.83
N PRO A 181 -36.07 33.36 13.25
CA PRO A 181 -36.05 34.29 14.39
C PRO A 181 -36.69 35.66 14.11
N GLY A 182 -36.82 36.03 12.82
CA GLY A 182 -37.44 37.32 12.46
C GLY A 182 -38.95 37.36 12.68
N PHE A 183 -39.61 36.20 12.67
CA PHE A 183 -41.07 36.13 12.90
C PHE A 183 -41.49 36.00 14.37
N SER A 184 -40.60 35.62 15.27
CA SER A 184 -40.90 35.47 16.70
C SER A 184 -40.71 36.75 17.52
N LEU A 185 -40.23 37.86 16.94
CA LEU A 185 -40.11 39.16 17.55
C LEU A 185 -41.18 40.18 17.17
N ALA A 186 -42.15 39.75 16.32
CA ALA A 186 -43.26 40.61 15.84
C ALA A 186 -44.63 40.16 16.37
N ALA A 187 -44.71 39.36 17.45
CA ALA A 187 -45.96 38.98 18.11
C ALA A 187 -46.01 39.44 19.55
#